data_e6bc4a52a5412fdc8f62ed4ecd4288f4
#
_entry.id   e6bc4a52a5412fdc8f62ed4ecd4288f4
#
_cell.length_a   1.000
_cell.length_b   1.000
_cell.length_c   1.000
_cell.angle_alpha   90.00
_cell.angle_beta   90.00
_cell.angle_gamma   90.00
#
_symmetry.space_group_name_H-M   'P 1'
#
loop_
_entity.id
_entity.type
_entity.pdbx_description
1 polymer ?
#
loop_
_entity_poly.entity_id
_entity_poly.type
_entity_poly.pdbx_seq_one_letter_code
_entity_poly.pdbx_strand_id
1 'polypeptide(L)'
;MGGIVPARKSPDRLLESFLDSLEFERHVSPRTLLNYRHALSCFRDQAKAPPWKKCAADDFRRFLFQLMKGGAARATIRLHFAALRTFYKWLSERHGLKRNPLKEVQLPKLERKLP
;
A
#
# COMPACT_ATOMS: atom_id res chain seq x y z
N MET A 1 6.76 -2.45 -29.07
CA MET A 1 6.61 -2.41 -28.62
C MET A 1 6.43 -2.23 -27.96
N GLY A 2 6.50 -2.15 -27.90
CA GLY A 2 6.10 -2.03 -27.17
C GLY A 2 5.89 -1.95 -26.54
N GLY A 3 5.80 -1.77 -26.36
CA GLY A 3 5.45 -1.63 -25.70
C GLY A 3 4.90 -1.47 -24.99
N ILE A 4 4.32 -1.41 -24.98
CA ILE A 4 3.78 -1.13 -24.37
C ILE A 4 3.18 -1.61 -23.70
N VAL A 5 3.05 -1.89 -23.24
CA VAL A 5 2.56 -2.33 -22.59
C VAL A 5 2.17 -2.23 -21.70
N PRO A 6 1.87 -2.13 -21.55
CA PRO A 6 1.46 -1.95 -20.75
C PRO A 6 1.11 -2.05 -19.69
N ALA A 7 0.88 -1.44 -19.55
CA ALA A 7 0.47 -1.33 -18.54
C ALA A 7 -0.27 -2.29 -18.04
N ARG A 8 -0.28 -2.82 -18.05
CA ARG A 8 -0.92 -3.62 -17.76
C ARG A 8 -0.70 -4.19 -16.62
N LYS A 9 -0.78 -5.08 -16.30
CA LYS A 9 -0.63 -5.76 -15.24
C LYS A 9 0.71 -5.72 -14.82
N SER A 10 1.03 -5.44 -13.62
CA SER A 10 2.37 -5.44 -13.18
C SER A 10 2.69 -6.90 -12.92
N PRO A 11 3.95 -7.26 -12.81
CA PRO A 11 4.32 -8.64 -12.54
C PRO A 11 4.06 -9.02 -11.09
N ASP A 12 3.55 -8.10 -10.31
CA ASP A 12 3.29 -8.33 -8.91
C ASP A 12 1.97 -9.06 -8.73
N ARG A 13 2.04 -10.37 -8.62
CA ARG A 13 0.84 -11.17 -8.54
C ARG A 13 0.02 -10.94 -7.31
N LEU A 14 0.67 -10.73 -6.18
CA LEU A 14 -0.08 -10.49 -4.95
C LEU A 14 -0.84 -9.18 -5.04
N LEU A 15 -0.22 -8.16 -5.59
CA LEU A 15 -0.88 -6.88 -5.75
C LEU A 15 -2.10 -7.04 -6.66
N GLU A 16 -1.93 -7.72 -7.78
CA GLU A 16 -3.03 -7.87 -8.73
C GLU A 16 -4.16 -8.70 -8.13
N SER A 17 -3.83 -9.76 -7.40
CA SER A 17 -4.86 -10.57 -6.75
C SER A 17 -5.63 -9.76 -5.73
N PHE A 18 -4.93 -8.93 -4.98
CA PHE A 18 -5.59 -8.09 -3.99
C PHE A 18 -6.57 -7.13 -4.67
N LEU A 19 -6.13 -6.47 -5.74
CA LEU A 19 -6.99 -5.53 -6.44
C LEU A 19 -8.20 -6.23 -7.04
N ASP A 20 -8.00 -7.44 -7.55
CA ASP A 20 -9.11 -8.21 -8.08
C ASP A 20 -10.11 -8.53 -6.99
N SER A 21 -9.64 -8.87 -5.79
CA SER A 21 -10.55 -9.18 -4.72
C SER A 21 -11.36 -7.95 -4.30
N LEU A 22 -10.75 -6.79 -4.32
CA LEU A 22 -11.47 -5.58 -4.00
C LEU A 22 -12.55 -5.29 -5.05
N GLU A 23 -12.21 -5.51 -6.29
CA GLU A 23 -13.15 -5.26 -7.36
C GLU A 23 -14.30 -6.24 -7.37
N PHE A 24 -14.00 -7.53 -7.32
CA PHE A 24 -15.03 -8.54 -7.50
C PHE A 24 -15.75 -8.96 -6.24
N GLU A 25 -15.11 -8.85 -5.09
CA GLU A 25 -15.77 -9.25 -3.86
C GLU A 25 -16.34 -8.09 -3.08
N ARG A 26 -15.72 -6.93 -3.16
CA ARG A 26 -16.17 -5.80 -2.39
C ARG A 26 -16.70 -4.67 -3.24
N HIS A 27 -16.69 -4.84 -4.53
CA HIS A 27 -17.24 -3.87 -5.47
C HIS A 27 -16.71 -2.46 -5.28
N VAL A 28 -15.42 -2.37 -5.05
CA VAL A 28 -14.77 -1.09 -4.87
C VAL A 28 -14.73 -0.37 -6.21
N SER A 29 -14.93 0.93 -6.20
CA SER A 29 -15.00 1.69 -7.44
C SER A 29 -13.68 1.74 -8.18
N PRO A 30 -13.72 1.96 -9.48
CA PRO A 30 -12.48 2.02 -10.26
C PRO A 30 -11.51 3.09 -9.77
N ARG A 31 -12.05 4.21 -9.31
CA ARG A 31 -11.20 5.26 -8.83
C ARG A 31 -10.45 4.82 -7.57
N THR A 32 -11.13 4.14 -6.67
CA THR A 32 -10.51 3.66 -5.46
C THR A 32 -9.48 2.59 -5.77
N LEU A 33 -9.77 1.72 -6.75
CA LEU A 33 -8.79 0.71 -7.16
C LEU A 33 -7.53 1.36 -7.69
N LEU A 34 -7.69 2.44 -8.44
CA LEU A 34 -6.55 3.14 -8.97
C LEU A 34 -5.73 3.74 -7.85
N ASN A 35 -6.40 4.31 -6.85
CA ASN A 35 -5.71 4.90 -5.72
C ASN A 35 -4.95 3.84 -4.92
N TYR A 36 -5.54 2.68 -4.75
CA TYR A 36 -4.87 1.60 -4.04
C TYR A 36 -3.66 1.11 -4.82
N ARG A 37 -3.81 0.94 -6.12
CA ARG A 37 -2.70 0.50 -6.95
C ARG A 37 -1.55 1.49 -6.85
N HIS A 38 -1.88 2.77 -6.91
CA HIS A 38 -0.85 3.80 -6.83
C HIS A 38 -0.14 3.77 -5.49
N ALA A 39 -0.89 3.68 -4.40
CA ALA A 39 -0.29 3.69 -3.08
C ALA A 39 0.63 2.49 -2.85
N LEU A 40 0.17 1.32 -3.23
CA LEU A 40 0.97 0.11 -3.03
C LEU A 40 2.21 0.09 -3.92
N SER A 41 2.06 0.53 -5.16
CA SER A 41 3.20 0.61 -6.07
C SER A 41 4.22 1.62 -5.60
N CYS A 42 3.74 2.70 -5.04
CA CYS A 42 4.60 3.74 -4.52
C CYS A 42 5.49 3.20 -3.41
N PHE A 43 4.92 2.44 -2.49
CA PHE A 43 5.71 1.84 -1.43
C PHE A 43 6.72 0.86 -2.03
N ARG A 44 6.26 -0.03 -2.87
CA ARG A 44 7.14 -1.04 -3.42
C ARG A 44 8.32 -0.43 -4.15
N ASP A 45 8.04 0.56 -4.99
CA ASP A 45 9.06 1.12 -5.84
C ASP A 45 9.95 2.16 -5.17
N GLN A 46 9.35 3.09 -4.45
CA GLN A 46 10.13 4.14 -3.85
C GLN A 46 10.92 3.69 -2.64
N ALA A 47 10.34 2.85 -1.84
CA ALA A 47 11.03 2.36 -0.67
C ALA A 47 11.95 1.20 -1.02
N LYS A 48 11.91 0.74 -2.27
CA LYS A 48 12.68 -0.41 -2.70
C LYS A 48 12.44 -1.54 -1.74
N ALA A 49 11.17 -1.78 -1.49
CA ALA A 49 10.79 -2.73 -0.47
C ALA A 49 11.12 -4.17 -0.82
N PRO A 50 11.36 -5.02 0.16
CA PRO A 50 11.49 -6.44 -0.07
C PRO A 50 10.15 -6.99 -0.55
N PRO A 51 10.10 -8.27 -0.92
CA PRO A 51 8.82 -8.88 -1.28
C PRO A 51 7.81 -8.66 -0.17
N TRP A 52 6.55 -8.55 -0.55
CA TRP A 52 5.50 -8.20 0.40
C TRP A 52 5.53 -8.99 1.70
N LYS A 53 5.70 -10.29 1.62
CA LYS A 53 5.66 -11.11 2.82
C LYS A 53 6.91 -11.03 3.67
N LYS A 54 7.95 -10.40 3.15
CA LYS A 54 9.19 -10.24 3.89
C LYS A 54 9.41 -8.85 4.44
N CYS A 55 8.48 -7.94 4.20
CA CYS A 55 8.61 -6.61 4.73
C CYS A 55 8.50 -6.61 6.25
N ALA A 56 9.26 -5.76 6.88
CA ALA A 56 9.23 -5.63 8.33
C ALA A 56 8.75 -4.24 8.69
N ALA A 57 8.45 -4.03 9.96
CA ALA A 57 7.95 -2.73 10.41
C ALA A 57 8.88 -1.59 10.01
N ASP A 58 10.17 -1.83 10.04
CA ASP A 58 11.11 -0.75 9.69
C ASP A 58 11.00 -0.32 8.23
N ASP A 59 10.60 -1.21 7.34
CA ASP A 59 10.42 -0.83 5.94
C ASP A 59 9.32 0.21 5.83
N PHE A 60 8.26 0.06 6.61
CA PHE A 60 7.16 1.00 6.58
C PHE A 60 7.49 2.29 7.31
N ARG A 61 8.28 2.22 8.36
CA ARG A 61 8.71 3.42 9.06
C ARG A 61 9.60 4.26 8.15
N ARG A 62 10.44 3.60 7.38
CA ARG A 62 11.30 4.30 6.44
C ARG A 62 10.48 4.96 5.35
N PHE A 63 9.45 4.28 4.87
CA PHE A 63 8.57 4.84 3.87
C PHE A 63 7.83 6.06 4.42
N LEU A 64 7.34 5.95 5.65
CA LEU A 64 6.67 7.06 6.30
C LEU A 64 7.60 8.26 6.37
N PHE A 65 8.82 8.03 6.78
CA PHE A 65 9.80 9.09 6.88
C PHE A 65 10.04 9.73 5.51
N GLN A 66 10.13 8.93 4.48
CA GLN A 66 10.33 9.44 3.13
C GLN A 66 9.16 10.31 2.68
N LEU A 67 7.96 9.90 2.99
CA LEU A 67 6.79 10.68 2.63
C LEU A 67 6.79 12.02 3.37
N MET A 68 7.11 12.00 4.64
CA MET A 68 7.13 13.21 5.43
C MET A 68 8.23 14.14 4.94
N LYS A 69 9.40 13.61 4.67
CA LYS A 69 10.50 14.40 4.22
C LYS A 69 10.23 15.01 2.87
N GLY A 70 9.48 14.33 2.03
CA GLY A 70 9.13 14.83 0.72
C GLY A 70 7.99 15.82 0.73
N GLY A 71 7.47 16.15 1.91
CA GLY A 71 6.39 17.13 1.98
C GLY A 71 5.01 16.61 1.69
N ALA A 72 4.80 15.31 1.77
CA ALA A 72 3.47 14.77 1.49
C ALA A 72 2.45 15.31 2.49
N ALA A 73 1.25 15.57 2.01
CA ALA A 73 0.19 16.05 2.86
C ALA A 73 -0.27 14.95 3.80
N ARG A 74 -0.81 15.32 4.94
CA ARG A 74 -1.31 14.34 5.89
C ARG A 74 -2.32 13.41 5.28
N ALA A 75 -3.22 13.94 4.45
CA ALA A 75 -4.22 13.12 3.80
C ALA A 75 -3.57 12.07 2.90
N THR A 76 -2.51 12.46 2.21
CA THR A 76 -1.80 11.54 1.32
C THR A 76 -1.15 10.42 2.13
N ILE A 77 -0.52 10.78 3.24
CA ILE A 77 0.11 9.77 4.10
C ILE A 77 -0.93 8.80 4.61
N ARG A 78 -2.08 9.32 5.04
CA ARG A 78 -3.13 8.45 5.53
C ARG A 78 -3.65 7.52 4.46
N LEU A 79 -3.79 8.02 3.23
CA LEU A 79 -4.27 7.18 2.15
C LEU A 79 -3.30 6.06 1.85
N HIS A 80 -2.01 6.38 1.79
CA HIS A 80 -1.01 5.36 1.54
C HIS A 80 -1.03 4.27 2.61
N PHE A 81 -1.10 4.68 3.87
CA PHE A 81 -1.06 3.69 4.94
C PHE A 81 -2.37 2.93 5.10
N ALA A 82 -3.50 3.56 4.74
CA ALA A 82 -4.76 2.84 4.73
C ALA A 82 -4.73 1.72 3.71
N ALA A 83 -4.18 2.01 2.52
CA ALA A 83 -4.07 0.99 1.49
C ALA A 83 -3.14 -0.14 1.93
N LEU A 84 -2.00 0.21 2.54
CA LEU A 84 -1.06 -0.80 3.01
C LEU A 84 -1.68 -1.68 4.09
N ARG A 85 -2.43 -1.08 5.02
CA ARG A 85 -3.06 -1.85 6.07
C ARG A 85 -4.11 -2.81 5.53
N THR A 86 -4.89 -2.34 4.58
CA THR A 86 -5.91 -3.19 3.98
C THR A 86 -5.26 -4.35 3.24
N PHE A 87 -4.18 -4.07 2.52
CA PHE A 87 -3.47 -5.10 1.79
C PHE A 87 -2.87 -6.14 2.74
N TYR A 88 -2.24 -5.69 3.82
CA TYR A 88 -1.61 -6.64 4.74
C TYR A 88 -2.61 -7.44 5.53
N LYS A 89 -3.79 -6.87 5.79
CA LYS A 89 -4.85 -7.62 6.42
C LYS A 89 -5.29 -8.74 5.47
N TRP A 90 -5.42 -8.42 4.18
CA TRP A 90 -5.78 -9.41 3.17
C TRP A 90 -4.71 -10.49 3.07
N LEU A 91 -3.43 -10.12 3.10
CA LEU A 91 -2.36 -11.11 3.09
C LEU A 91 -2.43 -12.05 4.28
N SER A 92 -2.77 -11.51 5.43
CA SER A 92 -2.89 -12.34 6.62
C SER A 92 -4.07 -13.29 6.52
N GLU A 93 -5.16 -12.82 5.98
CA GLU A 93 -6.37 -13.62 5.88
C GLU A 93 -6.35 -14.65 4.76
N ARG A 94 -5.78 -14.28 3.64
CA ARG A 94 -5.83 -15.13 2.48
C ARG A 94 -4.55 -15.79 2.05
N HIS A 95 -3.43 -15.28 2.47
CA HIS A 95 -2.15 -15.78 2.03
C HIS A 95 -1.21 -16.21 3.15
N GLY A 96 -1.78 -16.45 4.32
CA GLY A 96 -1.04 -17.07 5.41
C GLY A 96 0.08 -16.27 6.04
N LEU A 97 0.02 -14.94 5.90
CA LEU A 97 1.05 -14.12 6.51
C LEU A 97 0.84 -14.19 8.01
N LYS A 98 1.80 -14.72 8.73
CA LYS A 98 1.65 -14.89 10.16
C LYS A 98 1.84 -13.65 10.98
N ARG A 99 2.70 -12.78 10.55
CA ARG A 99 2.94 -11.59 11.33
C ARG A 99 2.72 -10.37 10.47
N ASN A 100 1.78 -9.55 10.82
CA ASN A 100 1.48 -8.34 10.07
C ASN A 100 2.36 -7.22 10.58
N PRO A 101 3.37 -6.79 9.81
CA PRO A 101 4.31 -5.79 10.29
C PRO A 101 3.68 -4.43 10.54
N LEU A 102 2.57 -4.15 9.90
CA LEU A 102 1.93 -2.86 10.11
C LEU A 102 1.29 -2.70 11.47
N LYS A 103 1.08 -3.79 12.18
CA LYS A 103 0.56 -3.68 13.51
C LYS A 103 1.57 -3.04 14.45
N GLU A 104 2.84 -3.04 14.07
CA GLU A 104 3.86 -2.45 14.90
C GLU A 104 4.22 -1.03 14.49
N VAL A 105 3.58 -0.51 13.47
CA VAL A 105 3.88 0.82 12.98
C VAL A 105 2.83 1.79 13.46
N GLN A 106 3.27 2.85 14.13
CA GLN A 106 2.34 3.86 14.54
C GLN A 106 2.55 5.10 13.76
N LEU A 107 1.50 5.65 13.20
CA LEU A 107 1.61 6.90 12.48
C LEU A 107 1.63 8.01 13.51
N PRO A 108 2.39 9.05 13.24
CA PRO A 108 2.42 10.17 14.16
C PRO A 108 1.04 10.77 14.14
N LYS A 109 0.70 11.53 15.17
CA LYS A 109 -0.56 12.11 15.22
C LYS A 109 -0.71 12.99 14.10
N LEU A 110 -1.36 12.62 13.09
CA LEU A 110 -1.60 13.47 11.97
C LEU A 110 -2.88 14.20 12.20
N GLU A 111 -3.03 14.82 13.35
CA GLU A 111 -4.24 15.39 13.61
C GLU A 111 -4.60 16.57 13.00
N ARG A 112 -5.76 16.85 12.92
CA ARG A 112 -6.18 17.93 12.37
C ARG A 112 -6.14 18.94 13.28
N LYS A 113 -5.98 20.03 12.94
CA LYS A 113 -6.00 21.03 13.75
C LYS A 113 -7.26 21.30 14.09
N LEU A 114 -7.54 21.49 15.15
CA LEU A 114 -8.78 21.79 15.54
C LEU A 114 -8.94 23.15 15.58
N PRO A 115 -9.96 23.67 15.34
CA PRO A 115 -10.24 25.08 15.40
C PRO A 115 -10.18 25.52 16.80
#